data_06f2e5f9a05c3b5cb068df95ac53349f
#
_entry.id   06f2e5f9a05c3b5cb068df95ac53349f
#
_cell.length_a   1.000
_cell.length_b   1.000
_cell.length_c   1.000
_cell.angle_alpha   90.00
_cell.angle_beta   90.00
_cell.angle_gamma   90.00
#
_symmetry.space_group_name_H-M   'P 1'
#
loop_
_entity.id
_entity.type
_entity.pdbx_description
1 polymer ?
#
loop_
_entity_poly.entity_id
_entity_poly.type
_entity_poly.pdbx_seq_one_letter_code
_entity_poly.pdbx_strand_id
1 'polypeptide(L)'
;MSDDAPPNVLVVCVDCLREDHLSGAAADTPFLDSLRERALEATGMYATATTTSPCVASLLSGTYAERHGVLSLDIGPLSPEVTTFAERFGAAGYHTEALVTGPLVEETGLHRGFDAYRYREPDESLFGPWRETARDRLAALPEPFAAYLHLWELHEDVHVPPAFDDPRYGETPYARALSALDRRLETLFDVVPEGTLVVVHGDHGESVTNRHSPLRLGLKSVRDALKYYGGVDTRGPVRRLNRALADRGADVPDHYLENGHGENVFEFAARVPFVLAGPGVNPATVTATTRQVDVLPTVLDAAGLEYDAAELDGDSLVPPGAVEDRPAYLRACGASVRKRANWSRAVHADGKKYVEYPRREWPAALYDLESDPLELDPVVDPDPEQADRLRRHFPDEELGEGEQLEVEERLRLLGYR
;
A
#
# COMPACT_ATOMS: atom_id res chain seq x y z
N MET A 1 -36.38 2.18 0.49
CA MET A 1 -35.44 2.95 -0.35
C MET A 1 -35.66 2.47 -1.76
N SER A 2 -35.70 3.33 -2.76
CA SER A 2 -35.84 2.91 -4.16
C SER A 2 -34.63 2.10 -4.59
N ASP A 3 -34.83 0.92 -5.22
CA ASP A 3 -33.78 0.07 -5.76
C ASP A 3 -32.89 0.72 -6.85
N ASP A 4 -33.08 2.01 -7.13
CA ASP A 4 -32.45 2.77 -8.23
C ASP A 4 -31.42 3.82 -7.77
N ALA A 5 -31.20 4.05 -6.47
CA ALA A 5 -30.22 5.05 -6.03
C ALA A 5 -28.79 4.47 -6.10
N PRO A 6 -27.82 5.22 -6.65
CA PRO A 6 -26.45 4.75 -6.69
C PRO A 6 -25.90 4.55 -5.26
N PRO A 7 -25.08 3.51 -5.01
CA PRO A 7 -24.54 3.25 -3.68
C PRO A 7 -23.55 4.35 -3.28
N ASN A 8 -23.51 4.70 -1.99
CA ASN A 8 -22.36 5.46 -1.47
C ASN A 8 -21.06 4.64 -1.56
N VAL A 9 -19.93 5.31 -1.61
CA VAL A 9 -18.61 4.66 -1.67
C VAL A 9 -17.71 5.22 -0.57
N LEU A 10 -17.13 4.33 0.24
CA LEU A 10 -16.12 4.66 1.24
C LEU A 10 -14.87 3.81 1.02
N VAL A 11 -13.77 4.44 0.63
CA VAL A 11 -12.45 3.80 0.54
C VAL A 11 -11.65 4.14 1.78
N VAL A 12 -11.33 3.13 2.58
CA VAL A 12 -10.46 3.24 3.76
C VAL A 12 -9.11 2.64 3.40
N CYS A 13 -8.11 3.49 3.23
CA CYS A 13 -6.74 3.12 3.00
C CYS A 13 -5.96 3.23 4.31
N VAL A 14 -5.42 2.12 4.78
CA VAL A 14 -4.62 2.06 6.01
C VAL A 14 -3.15 1.98 5.62
N ASP A 15 -2.41 3.03 5.93
CA ASP A 15 -0.97 3.09 5.71
C ASP A 15 -0.24 1.94 6.39
N CYS A 16 0.66 1.31 5.69
CA CYS A 16 1.45 0.19 6.19
C CYS A 16 0.65 -1.07 6.56
N LEU A 17 -0.59 -1.26 6.09
CA LEU A 17 -1.38 -2.45 6.41
C LEU A 17 -0.88 -3.66 5.60
N ARG A 18 -0.33 -4.63 6.31
CA ARG A 18 0.20 -5.88 5.75
C ARG A 18 -0.90 -6.92 5.58
N GLU A 19 -0.86 -7.62 4.45
CA GLU A 19 -1.80 -8.70 4.17
C GLU A 19 -1.64 -9.86 5.17
N ASP A 20 -0.42 -10.29 5.46
CA ASP A 20 -0.13 -11.42 6.37
C ASP A 20 -0.51 -11.15 7.84
N HIS A 21 -0.70 -9.89 8.23
CA HIS A 21 -1.18 -9.52 9.56
C HIS A 21 -2.71 -9.42 9.63
N LEU A 22 -3.38 -9.19 8.50
CA LEU A 22 -4.83 -9.19 8.42
C LEU A 22 -5.39 -10.59 8.18
N SER A 23 -4.82 -11.35 7.23
CA SER A 23 -5.28 -12.70 6.91
C SER A 23 -4.76 -13.76 7.90
N GLY A 24 -3.67 -13.47 8.61
CA GLY A 24 -3.07 -14.34 9.62
C GLY A 24 -3.67 -14.12 11.01
N ALA A 25 -3.33 -14.99 11.96
CA ALA A 25 -3.74 -14.86 13.37
C ALA A 25 -2.79 -13.94 14.18
N ALA A 26 -2.13 -12.96 13.52
CA ALA A 26 -1.13 -12.12 14.17
C ALA A 26 -1.74 -11.04 15.07
N ALA A 27 -2.94 -10.58 14.76
CA ALA A 27 -3.71 -9.57 15.49
C ALA A 27 -5.12 -10.06 15.78
N ASP A 28 -5.80 -9.45 16.76
CA ASP A 28 -7.19 -9.71 17.10
C ASP A 28 -8.09 -8.70 16.37
N THR A 29 -8.72 -9.10 15.25
CA THR A 29 -9.41 -8.22 14.30
C THR A 29 -10.85 -8.65 13.99
N PRO A 30 -11.73 -8.86 15.02
CA PRO A 30 -13.06 -9.42 14.79
C PRO A 30 -13.98 -8.58 13.89
N PHE A 31 -13.83 -7.24 13.87
CA PHE A 31 -14.62 -6.41 12.96
C PHE A 31 -14.19 -6.64 11.51
N LEU A 32 -12.89 -6.57 11.23
CA LEU A 32 -12.35 -6.81 9.88
C LEU A 32 -12.58 -8.25 9.43
N ASP A 33 -12.49 -9.23 10.32
CA ASP A 33 -12.81 -10.63 10.03
C ASP A 33 -14.28 -10.79 9.62
N SER A 34 -15.20 -10.18 10.39
CA SER A 34 -16.63 -10.17 10.02
C SER A 34 -16.91 -9.43 8.70
N LEU A 35 -16.14 -8.39 8.38
CA LEU A 35 -16.25 -7.69 7.10
C LEU A 35 -15.79 -8.61 5.94
N ARG A 36 -14.66 -9.30 6.11
CA ARG A 36 -14.08 -10.22 5.11
C ARG A 36 -15.01 -11.39 4.79
N GLU A 37 -15.71 -11.95 5.77
CA GLU A 37 -16.68 -13.04 5.58
C GLU A 37 -17.79 -12.71 4.57
N ARG A 38 -18.09 -11.41 4.39
CA ARG A 38 -19.16 -10.91 3.49
C ARG A 38 -18.65 -10.07 2.32
N ALA A 39 -17.38 -10.14 2.04
CA ALA A 39 -16.69 -9.30 1.07
C ALA A 39 -16.14 -10.09 -0.12
N LEU A 40 -15.84 -9.38 -1.19
CA LEU A 40 -14.84 -9.77 -2.16
C LEU A 40 -13.47 -9.42 -1.56
N GLU A 41 -12.67 -10.43 -1.25
CA GLU A 41 -11.32 -10.30 -0.70
C GLU A 41 -10.28 -10.72 -1.74
N ALA A 42 -9.22 -9.92 -1.94
CA ALA A 42 -8.05 -10.32 -2.71
C ALA A 42 -6.83 -10.46 -1.79
N THR A 43 -6.36 -11.69 -1.61
CA THR A 43 -5.21 -12.03 -0.76
C THR A 43 -3.87 -12.02 -1.53
N GLY A 44 -3.93 -11.96 -2.86
CA GLY A 44 -2.77 -11.88 -3.76
C GLY A 44 -2.51 -10.48 -4.31
N MET A 45 -2.91 -9.40 -3.62
CA MET A 45 -2.75 -8.04 -4.14
C MET A 45 -1.36 -7.46 -3.83
N TYR A 46 -0.76 -6.86 -4.86
CA TYR A 46 0.52 -6.17 -4.77
C TYR A 46 0.36 -4.66 -4.91
N ALA A 47 1.00 -3.93 -4.01
CA ALA A 47 1.19 -2.50 -4.10
C ALA A 47 2.06 -2.13 -5.32
N THR A 48 1.80 -0.99 -5.95
CA THR A 48 2.59 -0.50 -7.10
C THR A 48 3.93 0.11 -6.69
N ALA A 49 4.04 0.47 -5.43
CA ALA A 49 5.28 0.91 -4.81
C ALA A 49 5.30 0.47 -3.34
N THR A 50 6.42 0.71 -2.66
CA THR A 50 6.51 0.52 -1.21
C THR A 50 6.62 1.87 -0.49
N THR A 51 5.85 2.86 -0.95
CA THR A 51 5.89 4.26 -0.49
C THR A 51 4.52 4.91 -0.73
N THR A 52 3.98 5.63 0.24
CA THR A 52 2.60 6.13 0.30
C THR A 52 2.14 6.91 -0.93
N SER A 53 2.81 8.03 -1.27
CA SER A 53 2.30 8.93 -2.34
C SER A 53 2.14 8.24 -3.71
N PRO A 54 3.11 7.44 -4.21
CA PRO A 54 2.93 6.70 -5.46
C PRO A 54 1.83 5.62 -5.38
N CYS A 55 1.72 4.93 -4.25
CA CYS A 55 0.68 3.92 -4.03
C CYS A 55 -0.71 4.53 -4.06
N VAL A 56 -0.91 5.62 -3.32
CA VAL A 56 -2.20 6.33 -3.29
C VAL A 56 -2.52 6.95 -4.65
N ALA A 57 -1.52 7.45 -5.37
CA ALA A 57 -1.72 7.92 -6.74
C ALA A 57 -2.20 6.79 -7.66
N SER A 58 -1.60 5.61 -7.58
CA SER A 58 -2.05 4.43 -8.33
C SER A 58 -3.46 3.98 -7.94
N LEU A 59 -3.77 3.97 -6.65
CA LEU A 59 -5.10 3.62 -6.15
C LEU A 59 -6.16 4.58 -6.66
N LEU A 60 -5.91 5.91 -6.60
CA LEU A 60 -6.87 6.93 -6.97
C LEU A 60 -6.96 7.21 -8.48
N SER A 61 -5.98 6.77 -9.29
CA SER A 61 -6.00 6.96 -10.74
C SER A 61 -6.18 5.66 -11.55
N GLY A 62 -5.94 4.49 -10.93
CA GLY A 62 -5.92 3.20 -11.62
C GLY A 62 -4.77 3.05 -12.60
N THR A 63 -3.68 3.83 -12.43
CA THR A 63 -2.53 3.86 -13.35
C THR A 63 -1.20 3.71 -12.61
N TYR A 64 -0.14 3.32 -13.32
CA TYR A 64 1.21 3.26 -12.78
C TYR A 64 1.91 4.63 -12.75
N ALA A 65 3.02 4.71 -12.03
CA ALA A 65 3.79 5.94 -11.86
C ALA A 65 4.27 6.56 -13.17
N GLU A 66 4.48 5.75 -14.18
CA GLU A 66 4.85 6.15 -15.54
C GLU A 66 3.79 7.04 -16.20
N ARG A 67 2.49 6.81 -15.87
CA ARG A 67 1.36 7.61 -16.37
C ARG A 67 0.94 8.69 -15.38
N HIS A 68 0.77 8.36 -14.10
CA HIS A 68 0.27 9.35 -13.14
C HIS A 68 1.34 10.34 -12.65
N GLY A 69 2.64 10.10 -12.86
CA GLY A 69 3.72 11.05 -12.63
C GLY A 69 4.17 11.21 -11.17
N VAL A 70 3.47 10.68 -10.17
CA VAL A 70 3.89 10.72 -8.75
C VAL A 70 4.94 9.64 -8.53
N LEU A 71 6.20 10.06 -8.44
CA LEU A 71 7.33 9.13 -8.52
C LEU A 71 7.91 8.73 -7.17
N SER A 72 7.76 9.60 -6.16
CA SER A 72 8.16 9.36 -4.77
C SER A 72 7.39 10.30 -3.83
N LEU A 73 7.79 10.39 -2.55
CA LEU A 73 7.17 11.31 -1.59
C LEU A 73 7.36 12.80 -1.97
N ASP A 74 8.41 13.11 -2.71
CA ASP A 74 8.85 14.47 -2.99
C ASP A 74 9.16 14.73 -4.48
N ILE A 75 8.80 13.81 -5.37
CA ILE A 75 9.06 13.92 -6.80
C ILE A 75 7.81 13.57 -7.61
N GLY A 76 7.41 14.51 -8.44
CA GLY A 76 6.33 14.41 -9.41
C GLY A 76 4.96 14.71 -8.80
N PRO A 77 4.31 15.80 -9.19
CA PRO A 77 2.89 15.99 -8.92
C PRO A 77 2.06 15.09 -9.83
N LEU A 78 0.81 14.84 -9.44
CA LEU A 78 -0.13 14.06 -10.26
C LEU A 78 -0.32 14.68 -11.65
N SER A 79 -0.11 13.89 -12.68
CA SER A 79 -0.27 14.30 -14.07
C SER A 79 -1.69 14.80 -14.34
N PRO A 80 -1.86 15.92 -15.06
CA PRO A 80 -3.17 16.40 -15.49
C PRO A 80 -3.85 15.48 -16.51
N GLU A 81 -3.12 14.52 -17.08
CA GLU A 81 -3.63 13.61 -18.12
C GLU A 81 -4.38 12.42 -17.56
N VAL A 82 -4.23 12.12 -16.25
CA VAL A 82 -4.97 11.04 -15.61
C VAL A 82 -6.22 11.58 -14.93
N THR A 83 -7.32 10.83 -15.02
CA THR A 83 -8.58 11.13 -14.35
C THR A 83 -8.63 10.42 -13.00
N THR A 84 -8.87 11.17 -11.92
CA THR A 84 -8.85 10.62 -10.55
C THR A 84 -10.17 9.97 -10.16
N PHE A 85 -10.15 9.18 -9.07
CA PHE A 85 -11.33 8.69 -8.37
C PHE A 85 -12.34 9.82 -8.12
N ALA A 86 -11.89 10.94 -7.54
CA ALA A 86 -12.76 12.06 -7.21
C ALA A 86 -13.38 12.73 -8.45
N GLU A 87 -12.60 12.91 -9.53
CA GLU A 87 -13.11 13.46 -10.78
C GLU A 87 -14.16 12.55 -11.43
N ARG A 88 -13.94 11.21 -11.40
CA ARG A 88 -14.91 10.25 -11.97
C ARG A 88 -16.22 10.23 -11.18
N PHE A 89 -16.15 10.14 -9.86
CA PHE A 89 -17.34 10.15 -9.01
C PHE A 89 -18.04 11.50 -9.02
N GLY A 90 -17.29 12.61 -8.99
CA GLY A 90 -17.86 13.95 -9.13
C GLY A 90 -18.61 14.15 -10.45
N ALA A 91 -18.05 13.66 -11.57
CA ALA A 91 -18.72 13.68 -12.87
C ALA A 91 -20.02 12.85 -12.90
N ALA A 92 -20.11 11.81 -12.06
CA ALA A 92 -21.30 10.99 -11.87
C ALA A 92 -22.30 11.59 -10.85
N GLY A 93 -22.01 12.77 -10.29
CA GLY A 93 -22.91 13.50 -9.40
C GLY A 93 -22.79 13.15 -7.91
N TYR A 94 -21.70 12.46 -7.52
CA TYR A 94 -21.41 12.19 -6.11
C TYR A 94 -20.78 13.42 -5.45
N HIS A 95 -21.06 13.61 -4.16
CA HIS A 95 -20.22 14.44 -3.31
C HIS A 95 -18.92 13.72 -3.00
N THR A 96 -17.77 14.38 -3.21
CA THR A 96 -16.45 13.76 -3.05
C THR A 96 -15.69 14.40 -1.89
N GLU A 97 -15.32 13.61 -0.89
CA GLU A 97 -14.55 14.10 0.26
C GLU A 97 -13.38 13.18 0.60
N ALA A 98 -12.22 13.79 0.91
CA ALA A 98 -11.06 13.07 1.42
C ALA A 98 -10.68 13.54 2.83
N LEU A 99 -10.43 12.58 3.72
CA LEU A 99 -9.80 12.78 5.02
C LEU A 99 -8.41 12.12 4.96
N VAL A 100 -7.36 12.91 4.90
CA VAL A 100 -6.00 12.42 4.62
C VAL A 100 -4.99 12.88 5.67
N THR A 101 -3.83 12.23 5.68
CA THR A 101 -2.71 12.56 6.55
C THR A 101 -1.37 12.17 5.91
N GLY A 102 -0.29 12.32 6.63
CA GLY A 102 1.04 11.89 6.17
C GLY A 102 1.55 12.73 5.00
N PRO A 103 2.12 12.11 3.96
CA PRO A 103 2.67 12.82 2.81
C PRO A 103 1.62 13.24 1.77
N LEU A 104 0.31 13.01 2.02
CA LEU A 104 -0.77 13.29 1.08
C LEU A 104 -1.19 14.77 1.13
N VAL A 105 -0.25 15.65 0.91
CA VAL A 105 -0.44 17.11 0.89
C VAL A 105 -0.89 17.59 -0.49
N GLU A 106 -1.42 18.82 -0.59
CA GLU A 106 -1.97 19.36 -1.84
C GLU A 106 -0.94 19.45 -2.96
N GLU A 107 0.34 19.65 -2.62
CA GLU A 107 1.46 19.72 -3.57
C GLU A 107 1.63 18.44 -4.40
N THR A 108 1.16 17.30 -3.91
CA THR A 108 1.15 16.05 -4.68
C THR A 108 0.13 16.05 -5.81
N GLY A 109 -0.86 16.96 -5.79
CA GLY A 109 -1.97 17.01 -6.74
C GLY A 109 -3.08 15.98 -6.49
N LEU A 110 -2.96 15.14 -5.45
CA LEU A 110 -3.93 14.08 -5.13
C LEU A 110 -5.28 14.63 -4.61
N HIS A 111 -5.33 15.90 -4.24
CA HIS A 111 -6.56 16.59 -3.85
C HIS A 111 -7.51 16.86 -5.03
N ARG A 112 -7.02 16.74 -6.28
CA ARG A 112 -7.76 17.11 -7.48
C ARG A 112 -9.07 16.31 -7.63
N GLY A 113 -10.16 17.05 -7.82
CA GLY A 113 -11.51 16.50 -8.01
C GLY A 113 -12.30 16.30 -6.73
N PHE A 114 -11.72 16.37 -5.54
CA PHE A 114 -12.46 16.34 -4.30
C PHE A 114 -13.15 17.69 -4.03
N ASP A 115 -14.45 17.66 -3.67
CA ASP A 115 -15.19 18.83 -3.18
C ASP A 115 -14.63 19.33 -1.85
N ALA A 116 -14.13 18.40 -1.02
CA ALA A 116 -13.45 18.71 0.22
C ALA A 116 -12.25 17.79 0.43
N TYR A 117 -11.08 18.40 0.61
CA TYR A 117 -9.84 17.69 0.94
C TYR A 117 -9.33 18.15 2.30
N ARG A 118 -9.42 17.28 3.31
CA ARG A 118 -9.17 17.62 4.70
C ARG A 118 -7.95 16.91 5.20
N TYR A 119 -6.95 17.69 5.51
CA TYR A 119 -5.71 17.16 6.06
C TYR A 119 -5.78 17.06 7.59
N ARG A 120 -5.45 15.89 8.13
CA ARG A 120 -5.30 15.61 9.56
C ARG A 120 -3.82 15.82 9.95
N GLU A 121 -3.57 16.56 11.03
CA GLU A 121 -2.21 16.75 11.51
C GLU A 121 -1.62 15.42 12.03
N PRO A 122 -0.28 15.24 11.95
CA PRO A 122 0.37 13.97 12.30
C PRO A 122 0.21 13.53 13.75
N ASP A 123 0.00 14.48 14.68
CA ASP A 123 -0.22 14.23 16.10
C ASP A 123 -1.70 13.87 16.44
N GLU A 124 -2.60 14.03 15.49
CA GLU A 124 -3.99 13.60 15.60
C GLU A 124 -4.14 12.13 15.19
N SER A 125 -4.92 11.36 15.92
CA SER A 125 -5.06 9.91 15.70
C SER A 125 -6.50 9.44 15.97
N LEU A 126 -6.88 8.36 15.30
CA LEU A 126 -8.09 7.59 15.63
C LEU A 126 -8.06 7.02 17.06
N PHE A 127 -6.88 6.85 17.63
CA PHE A 127 -6.74 6.44 19.04
C PHE A 127 -7.01 7.58 20.01
N GLY A 128 -7.10 8.81 19.51
CA GLY A 128 -7.36 10.04 20.25
C GLY A 128 -8.69 10.72 19.88
N PRO A 129 -8.81 12.03 20.20
CA PRO A 129 -10.04 12.82 19.97
C PRO A 129 -10.44 12.95 18.49
N TRP A 130 -9.49 12.86 17.55
CA TRP A 130 -9.78 12.98 16.12
C TRP A 130 -10.80 11.95 15.62
N ARG A 131 -10.94 10.82 16.31
CA ARG A 131 -11.98 9.83 16.01
C ARG A 131 -13.38 10.43 15.94
N GLU A 132 -13.73 11.31 16.87
CA GLU A 132 -15.06 11.94 16.88
C GLU A 132 -15.20 12.89 15.67
N THR A 133 -14.14 13.63 15.33
CA THR A 133 -14.12 14.47 14.12
C THR A 133 -14.35 13.64 12.86
N ALA A 134 -13.68 12.50 12.72
CA ALA A 134 -13.86 11.59 11.58
C ALA A 134 -15.29 11.03 11.54
N ARG A 135 -15.84 10.60 12.68
CA ARG A 135 -17.21 10.10 12.80
C ARG A 135 -18.23 11.16 12.37
N ASP A 136 -18.13 12.36 12.93
CA ASP A 136 -19.06 13.46 12.65
C ASP A 136 -19.02 13.84 11.17
N ARG A 137 -17.82 13.80 10.55
CA ARG A 137 -17.67 14.06 9.11
C ARG A 137 -18.34 12.99 8.27
N LEU A 138 -18.06 11.70 8.53
CA LEU A 138 -18.66 10.58 7.79
C LEU A 138 -20.19 10.58 7.93
N ALA A 139 -20.71 10.86 9.13
CA ALA A 139 -22.15 10.95 9.38
C ALA A 139 -22.83 12.13 8.66
N ALA A 140 -22.10 13.17 8.31
CA ALA A 140 -22.60 14.38 7.68
C ALA A 140 -22.42 14.44 6.16
N LEU A 141 -21.87 13.41 5.53
CA LEU A 141 -21.67 13.38 4.08
C LEU A 141 -23.01 13.42 3.33
N PRO A 142 -23.16 14.31 2.34
CA PRO A 142 -24.34 14.31 1.49
C PRO A 142 -24.38 13.09 0.57
N GLU A 143 -25.49 12.39 0.50
CA GLU A 143 -25.66 11.24 -0.40
C GLU A 143 -26.12 11.64 -1.81
N PRO A 144 -25.64 10.97 -2.88
CA PRO A 144 -24.58 9.95 -2.85
C PRO A 144 -23.20 10.55 -2.64
N PHE A 145 -22.36 9.88 -1.87
CA PHE A 145 -20.97 10.30 -1.67
C PHE A 145 -19.96 9.25 -2.13
N ALA A 146 -18.77 9.73 -2.50
CA ALA A 146 -17.57 8.93 -2.68
C ALA A 146 -16.46 9.51 -1.81
N ALA A 147 -16.15 8.82 -0.70
CA ALA A 147 -15.22 9.30 0.31
C ALA A 147 -13.94 8.46 0.33
N TYR A 148 -12.81 9.13 0.56
CA TYR A 148 -11.50 8.51 0.75
C TYR A 148 -10.97 8.87 2.14
N LEU A 149 -10.66 7.84 2.94
CA LEU A 149 -10.12 7.98 4.28
C LEU A 149 -8.73 7.33 4.34
N HIS A 150 -7.69 8.12 4.62
CA HIS A 150 -6.33 7.64 4.80
C HIS A 150 -5.96 7.61 6.29
N LEU A 151 -5.54 6.45 6.78
CA LEU A 151 -5.23 6.18 8.18
C LEU A 151 -3.74 5.90 8.35
N TRP A 152 -3.13 6.45 9.41
CA TRP A 152 -1.68 6.45 9.68
C TRP A 152 -1.30 5.65 10.93
N GLU A 153 -2.25 4.96 11.54
CA GLU A 153 -2.13 4.37 12.87
C GLU A 153 -1.14 3.19 12.93
N LEU A 154 -0.78 2.60 11.78
CA LEU A 154 0.18 1.50 11.68
C LEU A 154 1.55 1.92 11.14
N HIS A 155 1.72 3.19 10.77
CA HIS A 155 3.00 3.73 10.31
C HIS A 155 4.07 3.76 11.41
N GLU A 156 5.35 3.78 11.05
CA GLU A 156 6.50 3.77 11.94
C GLU A 156 6.40 4.81 13.05
N ASP A 157 6.92 4.45 14.19
CA ASP A 157 6.65 4.70 15.58
C ASP A 157 5.21 4.41 15.98
N VAL A 158 4.78 3.18 15.69
CA VAL A 158 3.45 2.67 16.05
C VAL A 158 3.13 2.95 17.51
N HIS A 159 2.05 3.70 17.74
CA HIS A 159 1.52 3.96 19.07
C HIS A 159 0.51 2.88 19.46
N VAL A 160 0.78 2.12 20.52
CA VAL A 160 -0.16 1.16 21.06
C VAL A 160 -0.95 1.81 22.19
N PRO A 161 -2.29 1.96 22.09
CA PRO A 161 -3.10 2.45 23.20
C PRO A 161 -2.94 1.54 24.42
N PRO A 162 -2.85 2.09 25.65
CA PRO A 162 -2.59 1.30 26.87
C PRO A 162 -3.57 0.14 27.11
N ALA A 163 -4.82 0.25 26.67
CA ALA A 163 -5.82 -0.81 26.77
C ALA A 163 -5.52 -2.03 25.87
N PHE A 164 -4.66 -1.86 24.87
CA PHE A 164 -4.26 -2.89 23.90
C PHE A 164 -2.81 -3.34 24.09
N ASP A 165 -2.08 -2.79 25.06
CA ASP A 165 -0.70 -3.21 25.35
C ASP A 165 -0.66 -4.50 26.18
N ASP A 166 -1.20 -5.56 25.58
CA ASP A 166 -1.29 -6.91 26.14
C ASP A 166 -1.07 -7.94 25.02
N PRO A 167 -0.25 -9.00 25.22
CA PRO A 167 0.01 -10.03 24.22
C PRO A 167 -1.22 -10.73 23.63
N ARG A 168 -2.36 -10.72 24.32
CA ARG A 168 -3.61 -11.28 23.79
C ARG A 168 -4.10 -10.57 22.52
N TYR A 169 -3.67 -9.33 22.29
CA TYR A 169 -3.99 -8.54 21.09
C TYR A 169 -2.94 -8.63 19.99
N GLY A 170 -1.87 -9.38 20.23
CA GLY A 170 -0.77 -9.62 19.30
C GLY A 170 0.59 -9.58 19.97
N GLU A 171 1.54 -10.31 19.43
CA GLU A 171 2.88 -10.42 19.99
C GLU A 171 3.73 -9.15 19.77
N THR A 172 3.49 -8.44 18.66
CA THR A 172 4.24 -7.23 18.30
C THR A 172 3.44 -5.96 18.58
N PRO A 173 4.09 -4.81 18.81
CA PRO A 173 3.40 -3.52 18.90
C PRO A 173 2.52 -3.22 17.68
N TYR A 174 2.96 -3.60 16.48
CA TYR A 174 2.20 -3.45 15.25
C TYR A 174 0.88 -4.24 15.29
N ALA A 175 0.94 -5.52 15.66
CA ALA A 175 -0.25 -6.36 15.77
C ALA A 175 -1.24 -5.82 16.82
N ARG A 176 -0.73 -5.33 17.96
CA ARG A 176 -1.56 -4.70 19.00
C ARG A 176 -2.22 -3.40 18.53
N ALA A 177 -1.51 -2.59 17.74
CA ALA A 177 -2.07 -1.39 17.15
C ALA A 177 -3.12 -1.73 16.09
N LEU A 178 -2.91 -2.76 15.28
CA LEU A 178 -3.92 -3.26 14.33
C LEU A 178 -5.18 -3.73 15.06
N SER A 179 -5.04 -4.46 16.18
CA SER A 179 -6.18 -4.86 17.02
C SER A 179 -6.91 -3.66 17.61
N ALA A 180 -6.19 -2.61 17.99
CA ALA A 180 -6.81 -1.36 18.45
C ALA A 180 -7.51 -0.64 17.30
N LEU A 181 -6.90 -0.60 16.10
CA LEU A 181 -7.46 0.02 14.91
C LEU A 181 -8.75 -0.68 14.47
N ASP A 182 -8.79 -1.99 14.51
CA ASP A 182 -10.00 -2.78 14.21
C ASP A 182 -11.22 -2.29 15.02
N ARG A 183 -11.05 -2.09 16.32
CA ARG A 183 -12.13 -1.58 17.19
C ARG A 183 -12.51 -0.12 16.89
N ARG A 184 -11.56 0.68 16.35
CA ARG A 184 -11.86 2.05 15.92
C ARG A 184 -12.60 2.07 14.61
N LEU A 185 -12.24 1.20 13.68
CA LEU A 185 -12.97 1.02 12.42
C LEU A 185 -14.41 0.59 12.67
N GLU A 186 -14.66 -0.38 13.56
CA GLU A 186 -16.02 -0.75 13.96
C GLU A 186 -16.85 0.48 14.35
N THR A 187 -16.32 1.33 15.23
CA THR A 187 -17.03 2.55 15.66
C THR A 187 -17.17 3.62 14.59
N LEU A 188 -16.28 3.68 13.61
CA LEU A 188 -16.43 4.56 12.44
C LEU A 188 -17.53 4.06 11.51
N PHE A 189 -17.59 2.76 11.31
CA PHE A 189 -18.56 2.14 10.41
C PHE A 189 -19.99 2.17 10.97
N ASP A 190 -20.18 2.34 12.28
CA ASP A 190 -21.50 2.55 12.88
C ASP A 190 -22.28 3.75 12.33
N VAL A 191 -21.56 4.75 11.79
CA VAL A 191 -22.19 5.98 11.23
C VAL A 191 -22.22 5.98 9.70
N VAL A 192 -21.65 4.98 9.06
CA VAL A 192 -21.71 4.82 7.60
C VAL A 192 -23.09 4.31 7.21
N PRO A 193 -23.81 4.94 6.27
CA PRO A 193 -25.13 4.50 5.85
C PRO A 193 -25.14 3.05 5.37
N GLU A 194 -26.20 2.32 5.71
CA GLU A 194 -26.45 1.00 5.12
C GLU A 194 -26.54 1.14 3.59
N GLY A 195 -25.96 0.17 2.88
CA GLY A 195 -25.93 0.20 1.41
C GLY A 195 -24.75 1.00 0.85
N THR A 196 -23.74 1.33 1.66
CA THR A 196 -22.46 1.86 1.20
C THR A 196 -21.55 0.74 0.70
N LEU A 197 -20.91 0.93 -0.46
CA LEU A 197 -19.76 0.14 -0.89
C LEU A 197 -18.55 0.57 -0.05
N VAL A 198 -17.95 -0.40 0.62
CA VAL A 198 -16.80 -0.15 1.50
C VAL A 198 -15.60 -0.90 0.99
N VAL A 199 -14.49 -0.19 0.80
CA VAL A 199 -13.17 -0.77 0.54
C VAL A 199 -12.30 -0.59 1.78
N VAL A 200 -11.62 -1.67 2.21
CA VAL A 200 -10.49 -1.60 3.14
C VAL A 200 -9.25 -2.12 2.41
N HIS A 201 -8.21 -1.30 2.36
CA HIS A 201 -7.00 -1.58 1.59
C HIS A 201 -5.75 -1.06 2.30
N GLY A 202 -4.60 -1.72 2.10
CA GLY A 202 -3.29 -1.20 2.48
C GLY A 202 -2.64 -0.49 1.29
N ASP A 203 -1.98 0.64 1.51
CA ASP A 203 -1.21 1.27 0.43
C ASP A 203 0.09 0.52 0.14
N HIS A 204 0.83 0.14 1.17
CA HIS A 204 2.00 -0.76 1.15
C HIS A 204 2.16 -1.43 2.52
N GLY A 205 3.12 -2.33 2.63
CA GLY A 205 3.47 -2.96 3.91
C GLY A 205 4.64 -2.26 4.60
N GLU A 206 5.09 -2.88 5.70
CA GLU A 206 6.06 -2.31 6.63
C GLU A 206 6.92 -3.41 7.26
N SER A 207 8.22 -3.15 7.50
CA SER A 207 9.04 -3.99 8.36
C SER A 207 8.70 -3.73 9.82
N VAL A 208 8.15 -4.71 10.52
CA VAL A 208 7.60 -4.55 11.88
C VAL A 208 8.39 -5.32 12.95
N THR A 209 9.29 -6.21 12.55
CA THR A 209 10.08 -7.01 13.48
C THR A 209 11.42 -6.36 13.82
N ASN A 210 11.96 -6.63 15.00
CA ASN A 210 13.31 -6.24 15.44
C ASN A 210 13.62 -4.73 15.47
N ARG A 211 12.65 -3.82 15.48
CA ARG A 211 12.85 -2.37 15.39
C ARG A 211 13.76 -1.78 16.48
N HIS A 212 13.74 -2.31 17.70
CA HIS A 212 14.33 -1.66 18.87
C HIS A 212 15.70 -2.20 19.31
N SER A 213 16.41 -3.00 18.49
CA SER A 213 17.75 -3.45 18.83
C SER A 213 18.81 -2.39 18.45
N PRO A 214 19.53 -1.75 19.40
CA PRO A 214 20.56 -0.75 19.09
C PRO A 214 21.68 -1.33 18.20
N LEU A 215 22.03 -2.61 18.39
CA LEU A 215 23.02 -3.29 17.55
C LEU A 215 22.53 -3.39 16.10
N ARG A 216 21.28 -3.78 15.90
CA ARG A 216 20.68 -3.89 14.57
C ARG A 216 20.62 -2.53 13.89
N LEU A 217 20.14 -1.50 14.59
CA LEU A 217 20.08 -0.13 14.06
C LEU A 217 21.48 0.39 13.66
N GLY A 218 22.50 0.10 14.46
CA GLY A 218 23.88 0.42 14.12
C GLY A 218 24.37 -0.30 12.86
N LEU A 219 24.10 -1.59 12.75
CA LEU A 219 24.42 -2.39 11.55
C LEU A 219 23.67 -1.91 10.32
N LYS A 220 22.36 -1.59 10.47
CA LYS A 220 21.55 -0.98 9.40
C LYS A 220 22.17 0.34 8.94
N SER A 221 22.51 1.24 9.85
CA SER A 221 23.11 2.53 9.51
C SER A 221 24.42 2.36 8.72
N VAL A 222 25.25 1.41 9.10
CA VAL A 222 26.49 1.10 8.34
C VAL A 222 26.16 0.53 6.96
N ARG A 223 25.22 -0.44 6.88
CA ARG A 223 24.74 -1.00 5.63
C ARG A 223 24.22 0.10 4.70
N ASP A 224 23.40 1.01 5.20
CA ASP A 224 22.77 2.08 4.42
C ASP A 224 23.80 3.09 3.93
N ALA A 225 24.79 3.45 4.76
CA ALA A 225 25.89 4.32 4.37
C ALA A 225 26.68 3.71 3.20
N LEU A 226 26.99 2.42 3.26
CA LEU A 226 27.70 1.70 2.20
C LEU A 226 26.84 1.58 0.95
N LYS A 227 25.58 1.15 1.08
CA LYS A 227 24.67 0.88 -0.04
C LYS A 227 24.26 2.16 -0.76
N TYR A 228 23.68 3.13 -0.06
CA TYR A 228 23.02 4.28 -0.66
C TYR A 228 23.96 5.44 -0.95
N TYR A 229 24.97 5.65 -0.13
CA TYR A 229 25.95 6.73 -0.31
C TYR A 229 27.26 6.24 -0.93
N GLY A 230 27.74 5.08 -0.53
CA GLY A 230 28.96 4.47 -1.08
C GLY A 230 28.79 3.70 -2.39
N GLY A 231 27.55 3.38 -2.77
CA GLY A 231 27.25 2.60 -3.98
C GLY A 231 27.69 1.14 -3.93
N VAL A 232 28.00 0.62 -2.74
CA VAL A 232 28.45 -0.76 -2.54
C VAL A 232 27.25 -1.70 -2.54
N ASP A 233 27.31 -2.79 -3.31
CA ASP A 233 26.30 -3.83 -3.24
C ASP A 233 26.46 -4.64 -1.95
N THR A 234 25.59 -4.35 -0.97
CA THR A 234 25.56 -5.01 0.33
C THR A 234 24.57 -6.18 0.40
N ARG A 235 23.82 -6.47 -0.68
CA ARG A 235 22.76 -7.50 -0.69
C ARG A 235 23.31 -8.90 -0.37
N GLY A 236 24.42 -9.29 -0.94
CA GLY A 236 25.04 -10.59 -0.68
C GLY A 236 25.41 -10.82 0.79
N PRO A 237 26.16 -9.91 1.44
CA PRO A 237 26.42 -9.99 2.89
C PRO A 237 25.15 -10.01 3.75
N VAL A 238 24.14 -9.19 3.43
CA VAL A 238 22.86 -9.14 4.18
C VAL A 238 22.09 -10.44 4.07
N ARG A 239 22.01 -11.04 2.87
CA ARG A 239 21.39 -12.36 2.70
C ARG A 239 22.07 -13.45 3.53
N ARG A 240 23.41 -13.48 3.51
CA ARG A 240 24.17 -14.46 4.33
C ARG A 240 23.86 -14.30 5.82
N LEU A 241 23.69 -13.04 6.29
CA LEU A 241 23.28 -12.77 7.67
C LEU A 241 21.89 -13.31 7.96
N ASN A 242 20.90 -12.97 7.14
CA ASN A 242 19.51 -13.41 7.30
C ASN A 242 19.43 -14.93 7.30
N ARG A 243 20.09 -15.59 6.35
CA ARG A 243 20.15 -17.06 6.27
C ARG A 243 20.79 -17.68 7.50
N ALA A 244 21.93 -17.14 7.94
CA ALA A 244 22.60 -17.64 9.13
C ALA A 244 21.78 -17.47 10.42
N LEU A 245 20.90 -16.49 10.48
CA LEU A 245 19.93 -16.30 11.58
C LEU A 245 18.79 -17.31 11.46
N ALA A 246 18.19 -17.45 10.28
CA ALA A 246 17.12 -18.42 10.03
C ALA A 246 17.59 -19.87 10.30
N ASP A 247 18.79 -20.26 9.87
CA ASP A 247 19.39 -21.57 10.13
C ASP A 247 19.60 -21.85 11.64
N ARG A 248 19.63 -20.81 12.47
CA ARG A 248 19.70 -20.90 13.94
C ARG A 248 18.34 -20.85 14.61
N GLY A 249 17.26 -20.87 13.83
CA GLY A 249 15.88 -20.82 14.32
C GLY A 249 15.42 -19.42 14.71
N ALA A 250 16.12 -18.36 14.28
CA ALA A 250 15.58 -17.00 14.43
C ALA A 250 14.47 -16.77 13.42
N ASP A 251 13.40 -16.15 13.88
CA ASP A 251 12.35 -15.65 12.99
C ASP A 251 12.84 -14.37 12.31
N VAL A 252 12.87 -14.35 10.97
CA VAL A 252 13.35 -13.23 10.17
C VAL A 252 12.39 -12.88 9.02
N PRO A 253 11.08 -12.80 9.28
CA PRO A 253 10.08 -12.59 8.22
C PRO A 253 10.31 -11.27 7.46
N ASP A 254 10.82 -10.25 8.14
CA ASP A 254 11.06 -8.91 7.57
C ASP A 254 12.53 -8.64 7.28
N HIS A 255 13.35 -9.64 7.19
CA HIS A 255 14.81 -9.51 7.08
C HIS A 255 15.45 -8.69 8.21
N TYR A 256 16.53 -9.18 8.79
CA TYR A 256 17.08 -8.67 10.05
C TYR A 256 17.52 -7.20 10.01
N LEU A 257 18.00 -6.70 8.87
CA LEU A 257 18.48 -5.32 8.73
C LEU A 257 17.49 -4.38 8.05
N GLU A 258 16.32 -4.85 7.64
CA GLU A 258 15.29 -3.95 7.09
C GLU A 258 14.53 -3.23 8.22
N ASN A 259 14.10 -2.01 7.96
CA ASN A 259 13.35 -1.18 8.90
C ASN A 259 12.55 -0.15 8.12
N GLY A 260 11.27 -0.05 8.41
CA GLY A 260 10.42 0.82 7.64
C GLY A 260 10.07 0.24 6.26
N HIS A 261 9.75 1.11 5.35
CA HIS A 261 9.30 0.84 3.99
C HIS A 261 10.08 1.69 2.96
N GLY A 262 9.79 1.50 1.66
CA GLY A 262 10.35 2.33 0.58
C GLY A 262 11.76 1.95 0.12
N GLU A 263 12.48 1.09 0.84
CA GLU A 263 13.87 0.72 0.53
C GLU A 263 14.01 -0.54 -0.33
N ASN A 264 12.97 -1.36 -0.37
CA ASN A 264 12.97 -2.68 -0.99
C ASN A 264 11.57 -3.06 -1.48
N VAL A 265 11.49 -4.17 -2.22
CA VAL A 265 10.27 -4.71 -2.83
C VAL A 265 9.92 -6.10 -2.29
N PHE A 266 10.34 -6.42 -1.07
CA PHE A 266 10.05 -7.70 -0.43
C PHE A 266 8.55 -7.88 -0.13
N GLU A 267 8.10 -9.13 0.01
CA GLU A 267 6.69 -9.48 0.22
C GLU A 267 6.07 -8.71 1.40
N PHE A 268 6.79 -8.58 2.51
CA PHE A 268 6.29 -7.86 3.69
C PHE A 268 5.99 -6.36 3.43
N ALA A 269 6.60 -5.77 2.40
CA ALA A 269 6.39 -4.38 2.02
C ALA A 269 5.46 -4.24 0.79
N ALA A 270 5.33 -5.29 0.00
CA ALA A 270 4.66 -5.29 -1.30
C ALA A 270 3.24 -5.86 -1.25
N ARG A 271 2.98 -6.90 -0.43
CA ARG A 271 1.66 -7.53 -0.33
C ARG A 271 0.75 -6.78 0.62
N VAL A 272 -0.41 -6.39 0.09
CA VAL A 272 -1.41 -5.60 0.81
C VAL A 272 -2.78 -6.26 0.72
N PRO A 273 -3.64 -6.15 1.75
CA PRO A 273 -4.99 -6.66 1.68
C PRO A 273 -5.88 -5.77 0.80
N PHE A 274 -6.88 -6.37 0.19
CA PHE A 274 -7.99 -5.68 -0.44
C PHE A 274 -9.30 -6.39 -0.05
N VAL A 275 -10.21 -5.62 0.51
CA VAL A 275 -11.54 -6.09 0.94
C VAL A 275 -12.58 -5.13 0.41
N LEU A 276 -13.55 -5.63 -0.38
CA LEU A 276 -14.68 -4.85 -0.90
C LEU A 276 -15.99 -5.48 -0.44
N ALA A 277 -16.80 -4.75 0.30
CA ALA A 277 -18.11 -5.17 0.78
C ALA A 277 -19.18 -4.15 0.44
N GLY A 278 -20.43 -4.60 0.28
CA GLY A 278 -21.56 -3.71 0.07
C GLY A 278 -22.60 -4.24 -0.92
N PRO A 279 -23.50 -3.38 -1.38
CA PRO A 279 -24.57 -3.79 -2.30
C PRO A 279 -24.03 -4.39 -3.58
N GLY A 280 -24.59 -5.51 -4.00
CA GLY A 280 -24.23 -6.19 -5.26
C GLY A 280 -22.89 -6.94 -5.24
N VAL A 281 -22.10 -6.80 -4.16
CA VAL A 281 -20.85 -7.54 -4.00
C VAL A 281 -21.14 -8.94 -3.50
N ASN A 282 -20.70 -9.94 -4.25
CA ASN A 282 -20.79 -11.35 -3.83
C ASN A 282 -19.53 -11.72 -3.04
N PRO A 283 -19.67 -12.30 -1.83
CA PRO A 283 -18.53 -12.79 -1.08
C PRO A 283 -17.71 -13.80 -1.88
N ALA A 284 -16.41 -13.54 -1.97
CA ALA A 284 -15.48 -14.42 -2.67
C ALA A 284 -14.04 -14.11 -2.24
N THR A 285 -13.15 -15.10 -2.27
CA THR A 285 -11.73 -14.91 -2.10
C THR A 285 -11.01 -15.08 -3.43
N VAL A 286 -10.35 -14.03 -3.89
CA VAL A 286 -9.46 -14.02 -5.05
C VAL A 286 -8.04 -14.26 -4.55
N THR A 287 -7.47 -15.42 -4.86
CA THR A 287 -6.10 -15.79 -4.52
C THR A 287 -5.12 -15.53 -5.67
N ALA A 288 -5.64 -15.23 -6.86
CA ALA A 288 -4.84 -14.83 -8.01
C ALA A 288 -4.02 -13.55 -7.69
N THR A 289 -2.87 -13.43 -8.32
CA THR A 289 -2.07 -12.20 -8.26
C THR A 289 -2.86 -11.06 -8.88
N THR A 290 -3.08 -10.01 -8.08
CA THR A 290 -3.79 -8.79 -8.45
C THR A 290 -2.94 -7.57 -8.11
N ARG A 291 -3.35 -6.38 -8.57
CA ARG A 291 -2.53 -5.18 -8.52
C ARG A 291 -3.29 -4.02 -7.88
N GLN A 292 -2.62 -3.15 -7.20
CA GLN A 292 -3.23 -1.95 -6.61
C GLN A 292 -3.93 -1.06 -7.65
N VAL A 293 -3.46 -1.02 -8.89
CA VAL A 293 -4.14 -0.33 -10.01
C VAL A 293 -5.50 -0.94 -10.34
N ASP A 294 -5.76 -2.19 -9.95
CA ASP A 294 -7.03 -2.88 -10.15
C ASP A 294 -8.14 -2.37 -9.20
N VAL A 295 -7.78 -1.62 -8.16
CA VAL A 295 -8.73 -1.13 -7.14
C VAL A 295 -9.73 -0.16 -7.74
N LEU A 296 -9.28 0.87 -8.48
CA LEU A 296 -10.19 1.87 -9.04
C LEU A 296 -11.22 1.27 -10.02
N PRO A 297 -10.83 0.50 -11.06
CA PRO A 297 -11.82 -0.13 -11.94
C PRO A 297 -12.77 -1.08 -11.20
N THR A 298 -12.30 -1.78 -10.17
CA THR A 298 -13.15 -2.64 -9.33
C THR A 298 -14.22 -1.83 -8.59
N VAL A 299 -13.86 -0.68 -8.02
CA VAL A 299 -14.79 0.21 -7.31
C VAL A 299 -15.79 0.85 -8.27
N LEU A 300 -15.34 1.26 -9.45
CA LEU A 300 -16.21 1.83 -10.50
C LEU A 300 -17.25 0.80 -10.97
N ASP A 301 -16.83 -0.42 -11.28
CA ASP A 301 -17.75 -1.49 -11.67
C ASP A 301 -18.73 -1.84 -10.55
N ALA A 302 -18.26 -1.93 -9.29
CA ALA A 302 -19.13 -2.21 -8.16
C ALA A 302 -20.15 -1.08 -7.92
N ALA A 303 -19.79 0.17 -8.22
CA ALA A 303 -20.68 1.32 -8.17
C ALA A 303 -21.58 1.47 -9.41
N GLY A 304 -21.39 0.64 -10.45
CA GLY A 304 -22.14 0.70 -11.70
C GLY A 304 -21.79 1.91 -12.57
N LEU A 305 -20.58 2.43 -12.46
CA LEU A 305 -20.11 3.58 -13.24
C LEU A 305 -19.34 3.11 -14.49
N GLU A 306 -19.70 3.68 -15.64
CA GLU A 306 -18.99 3.45 -16.89
C GLU A 306 -17.67 4.23 -16.92
N TYR A 307 -16.63 3.63 -17.51
CA TYR A 307 -15.32 4.24 -17.74
C TYR A 307 -14.66 3.69 -18.99
N ASP A 308 -13.72 4.43 -19.56
CA ASP A 308 -12.89 3.94 -20.64
C ASP A 308 -11.71 3.13 -20.06
N ALA A 309 -11.70 1.82 -20.34
CA ALA A 309 -10.63 0.94 -19.87
C ALA A 309 -9.23 1.35 -20.41
N ALA A 310 -9.16 2.06 -21.55
CA ALA A 310 -7.88 2.55 -22.09
C ALA A 310 -7.25 3.66 -21.23
N GLU A 311 -8.03 4.30 -20.35
CA GLU A 311 -7.52 5.30 -19.41
C GLU A 311 -6.90 4.67 -18.16
N LEU A 312 -7.02 3.36 -17.95
CA LEU A 312 -6.56 2.63 -16.77
C LEU A 312 -5.50 1.59 -17.14
N ASP A 313 -4.60 1.30 -16.22
CA ASP A 313 -3.64 0.19 -16.32
C ASP A 313 -4.16 -1.03 -15.54
N GLY A 314 -5.17 -0.82 -14.70
CA GLY A 314 -5.85 -1.83 -13.92
C GLY A 314 -7.04 -2.45 -14.63
N ASP A 315 -7.41 -3.63 -14.17
CA ASP A 315 -8.62 -4.35 -14.59
C ASP A 315 -9.48 -4.67 -13.37
N SER A 316 -10.79 -4.63 -13.51
CA SER A 316 -11.73 -4.94 -12.43
C SER A 316 -11.57 -6.37 -11.90
N LEU A 317 -11.83 -6.54 -10.60
CA LEU A 317 -11.95 -7.83 -9.92
C LEU A 317 -13.41 -8.32 -9.88
N VAL A 318 -14.34 -7.60 -10.50
CA VAL A 318 -15.76 -7.96 -10.57
C VAL A 318 -16.08 -8.37 -12.03
N PRO A 319 -16.63 -9.57 -12.23
CA PRO A 319 -16.96 -10.61 -11.25
C PRO A 319 -15.72 -11.42 -10.81
N PRO A 320 -15.64 -11.83 -9.53
CA PRO A 320 -14.43 -12.48 -8.98
C PRO A 320 -14.05 -13.80 -9.64
N GLY A 321 -15.02 -14.52 -10.18
CA GLY A 321 -14.79 -15.81 -10.86
C GLY A 321 -14.08 -15.72 -12.22
N ALA A 322 -13.88 -14.50 -12.75
CA ALA A 322 -13.16 -14.25 -14.00
C ALA A 322 -11.75 -13.69 -13.78
N VAL A 323 -11.31 -13.54 -12.52
CA VAL A 323 -9.99 -12.98 -12.20
C VAL A 323 -8.92 -14.05 -12.40
N GLU A 324 -7.98 -13.77 -13.30
CA GLU A 324 -6.79 -14.58 -13.55
C GLU A 324 -5.55 -13.94 -12.91
N ASP A 325 -4.46 -14.71 -12.77
CA ASP A 325 -3.17 -14.18 -12.34
C ASP A 325 -2.68 -13.08 -13.27
N ARG A 326 -2.26 -11.97 -12.70
CA ARG A 326 -1.76 -10.79 -13.43
C ARG A 326 -0.33 -10.50 -13.01
N PRO A 327 0.56 -10.21 -13.96
CA PRO A 327 1.87 -9.71 -13.58
C PRO A 327 1.76 -8.42 -12.78
N ALA A 328 2.36 -8.39 -11.58
CA ALA A 328 2.34 -7.22 -10.72
C ALA A 328 3.68 -6.49 -10.80
N TYR A 329 3.65 -5.27 -11.32
CA TYR A 329 4.79 -4.36 -11.34
C TYR A 329 4.81 -3.51 -10.09
N LEU A 330 5.99 -3.34 -9.49
CA LEU A 330 6.18 -2.56 -8.26
C LEU A 330 7.57 -1.94 -8.16
N ARG A 331 7.70 -0.91 -7.32
CA ARG A 331 8.91 -0.12 -7.18
C ARG A 331 9.25 0.16 -5.71
N ALA A 332 10.57 0.30 -5.43
CA ALA A 332 11.03 0.91 -4.19
C ALA A 332 11.67 2.27 -4.53
N CYS A 333 11.04 3.35 -4.04
CA CYS A 333 11.37 4.73 -4.36
C CYS A 333 11.15 5.68 -3.17
N GLY A 334 11.19 5.16 -1.95
CA GLY A 334 10.92 5.92 -0.72
C GLY A 334 11.96 7.00 -0.40
N ALA A 335 11.66 7.81 0.62
CA ALA A 335 12.50 8.92 1.05
C ALA A 335 13.90 8.49 1.51
N SER A 336 14.03 7.31 2.11
CA SER A 336 15.32 6.72 2.49
C SER A 336 16.20 6.37 1.29
N VAL A 337 15.63 6.23 0.11
CA VAL A 337 16.30 5.92 -1.16
C VAL A 337 16.45 7.17 -2.04
N ARG A 338 16.53 8.35 -1.46
CA ARG A 338 16.51 9.70 -2.05
C ARG A 338 17.10 9.87 -3.45
N LYS A 339 18.19 9.16 -3.78
CA LYS A 339 18.79 9.23 -5.11
C LYS A 339 18.09 8.21 -6.01
N ARG A 340 17.54 8.65 -7.13
CA ARG A 340 16.97 7.75 -8.15
C ARG A 340 17.90 6.62 -8.57
N ALA A 341 19.24 6.82 -8.47
CA ALA A 341 20.20 5.76 -8.67
C ALA A 341 19.99 4.54 -7.74
N ASN A 342 19.34 4.72 -6.60
CA ASN A 342 19.09 3.67 -5.63
C ASN A 342 17.73 2.97 -5.81
N TRP A 343 16.85 3.52 -6.66
CA TRP A 343 15.54 2.93 -6.90
C TRP A 343 15.67 1.55 -7.52
N SER A 344 14.80 0.66 -7.08
CA SER A 344 14.63 -0.66 -7.66
C SER A 344 13.23 -0.82 -8.21
N ARG A 345 13.09 -1.75 -9.15
CA ARG A 345 11.79 -2.16 -9.67
C ARG A 345 11.72 -3.68 -9.72
N ALA A 346 10.52 -4.20 -9.64
CA ALA A 346 10.28 -5.62 -9.67
C ALA A 346 9.01 -5.97 -10.45
N VAL A 347 8.95 -7.21 -10.90
CA VAL A 347 7.74 -7.85 -11.38
C VAL A 347 7.55 -9.15 -10.63
N HIS A 348 6.35 -9.36 -10.08
CA HIS A 348 5.85 -10.64 -9.65
C HIS A 348 4.99 -11.27 -10.76
N ALA A 349 5.35 -12.47 -11.19
CA ALA A 349 4.58 -13.24 -12.17
C ALA A 349 4.93 -14.73 -12.02
N ASP A 350 3.94 -15.60 -12.20
CA ASP A 350 4.10 -17.07 -12.17
C ASP A 350 4.82 -17.58 -10.90
N GLY A 351 4.47 -17.03 -9.71
CA GLY A 351 5.11 -17.38 -8.43
C GLY A 351 6.56 -16.93 -8.29
N LYS A 352 7.07 -16.10 -9.21
CA LYS A 352 8.44 -15.59 -9.21
C LYS A 352 8.46 -14.08 -9.10
N LYS A 353 9.48 -13.55 -8.42
CA LYS A 353 9.74 -12.12 -8.34
C LYS A 353 11.11 -11.80 -8.94
N TYR A 354 11.11 -11.04 -10.02
CA TYR A 354 12.31 -10.50 -10.66
C TYR A 354 12.56 -9.08 -10.20
N VAL A 355 13.76 -8.79 -9.72
CA VAL A 355 14.15 -7.48 -9.18
C VAL A 355 15.38 -6.96 -9.91
N GLU A 356 15.31 -5.71 -10.36
CA GLU A 356 16.45 -5.04 -10.97
C GLU A 356 16.66 -3.62 -10.44
N TYR A 357 17.84 -3.08 -10.71
CA TYR A 357 18.30 -1.76 -10.29
C TYR A 357 18.68 -0.93 -11.54
N PRO A 358 17.75 -0.26 -12.19
CA PRO A 358 17.92 0.30 -13.54
C PRO A 358 19.07 1.28 -13.67
N ARG A 359 19.48 1.93 -12.57
CA ARG A 359 20.54 2.95 -12.54
C ARG A 359 21.78 2.54 -11.73
N ARG A 360 21.92 1.23 -11.47
CA ARG A 360 23.07 0.63 -10.79
C ARG A 360 23.57 -0.57 -11.60
N GLU A 361 24.88 -0.74 -11.68
CA GLU A 361 25.51 -1.95 -12.24
C GLU A 361 25.47 -3.11 -11.22
N TRP A 362 24.30 -3.31 -10.58
CA TRP A 362 24.10 -4.41 -9.67
C TRP A 362 23.39 -5.55 -10.38
N PRO A 363 23.80 -6.81 -10.16
CA PRO A 363 23.14 -7.93 -10.80
C PRO A 363 21.66 -8.00 -10.37
N ALA A 364 20.80 -8.38 -11.31
CA ALA A 364 19.42 -8.66 -11.02
C ALA A 364 19.26 -9.85 -10.07
N ALA A 365 18.11 -9.99 -9.46
CA ALA A 365 17.77 -11.11 -8.60
C ALA A 365 16.41 -11.68 -9.00
N LEU A 366 16.31 -13.01 -8.98
CA LEU A 366 15.07 -13.74 -9.21
C LEU A 366 14.78 -14.61 -8.00
N TYR A 367 13.65 -14.37 -7.36
CA TYR A 367 13.12 -15.16 -6.26
C TYR A 367 12.06 -16.14 -6.77
N ASP A 368 12.04 -17.33 -6.24
CA ASP A 368 10.98 -18.30 -6.39
C ASP A 368 10.19 -18.32 -5.08
N LEU A 369 9.04 -17.66 -5.07
CA LEU A 369 8.29 -17.40 -3.83
C LEU A 369 7.58 -18.64 -3.29
N GLU A 370 7.41 -19.69 -4.11
CA GLU A 370 6.87 -20.96 -3.63
C GLU A 370 7.90 -21.71 -2.75
N SER A 371 9.17 -21.73 -3.18
CA SER A 371 10.25 -22.43 -2.46
C SER A 371 11.00 -21.54 -1.47
N ASP A 372 10.96 -20.22 -1.65
CA ASP A 372 11.65 -19.20 -0.84
C ASP A 372 10.72 -18.04 -0.49
N PRO A 373 9.63 -18.26 0.29
CA PRO A 373 8.66 -17.23 0.63
C PRO A 373 9.22 -16.08 1.49
N LEU A 374 10.39 -16.26 2.09
CA LEU A 374 11.11 -15.23 2.84
C LEU A 374 12.15 -14.48 2.01
N GLU A 375 12.28 -14.80 0.72
CA GLU A 375 13.20 -14.13 -0.20
C GLU A 375 14.68 -14.12 0.27
N LEU A 376 15.14 -15.23 0.82
CA LEU A 376 16.51 -15.39 1.34
C LEU A 376 17.49 -15.94 0.31
N ASP A 377 17.02 -16.61 -0.74
CA ASP A 377 17.82 -17.39 -1.69
C ASP A 377 17.56 -17.06 -3.18
N PRO A 378 17.70 -15.82 -3.62
CA PRO A 378 17.50 -15.52 -5.03
C PRO A 378 18.56 -16.14 -5.94
N VAL A 379 18.17 -16.48 -7.15
CA VAL A 379 19.11 -16.64 -8.26
C VAL A 379 19.65 -15.26 -8.63
N VAL A 380 20.91 -15.02 -8.41
CA VAL A 380 21.59 -13.76 -8.75
C VAL A 380 22.08 -13.85 -10.19
N ASP A 381 21.83 -12.81 -10.98
CA ASP A 381 22.10 -12.76 -12.40
C ASP A 381 21.43 -13.93 -13.16
N PRO A 382 20.08 -13.98 -13.16
CA PRO A 382 19.32 -15.08 -13.73
C PRO A 382 19.55 -15.18 -15.24
N ASP A 383 19.22 -16.36 -15.79
CA ASP A 383 19.28 -16.60 -17.24
C ASP A 383 18.60 -15.47 -18.03
N PRO A 384 19.25 -14.92 -19.07
CA PRO A 384 18.73 -13.80 -19.83
C PRO A 384 17.34 -14.03 -20.43
N GLU A 385 17.04 -15.24 -20.91
CA GLU A 385 15.72 -15.56 -21.48
C GLU A 385 14.62 -15.49 -20.41
N GLN A 386 14.92 -15.97 -19.20
CA GLN A 386 14.01 -15.90 -18.06
C GLN A 386 13.82 -14.44 -17.59
N ALA A 387 14.91 -13.69 -17.48
CA ALA A 387 14.86 -12.27 -17.15
C ALA A 387 14.03 -11.48 -18.17
N ASP A 388 14.23 -11.71 -19.47
CA ASP A 388 13.53 -11.01 -20.54
C ASP A 388 12.02 -11.37 -20.59
N ARG A 389 11.64 -12.60 -20.20
CA ARG A 389 10.23 -12.96 -20.06
C ARG A 389 9.53 -12.13 -18.98
N LEU A 390 10.19 -11.90 -17.86
CA LEU A 390 9.62 -11.11 -16.76
C LEU A 390 9.69 -9.61 -17.03
N ARG A 391 10.76 -9.12 -17.66
CA ARG A 391 10.89 -7.72 -18.06
C ARG A 391 9.80 -7.22 -19.01
N ARG A 392 9.22 -8.10 -19.83
CA ARG A 392 8.09 -7.73 -20.70
C ARG A 392 6.85 -7.22 -19.98
N HIS A 393 6.78 -7.44 -18.66
CA HIS A 393 5.69 -6.98 -17.81
C HIS A 393 6.00 -5.65 -17.10
N PHE A 394 7.17 -5.07 -17.34
CA PHE A 394 7.40 -3.68 -16.95
C PHE A 394 6.62 -2.74 -17.86
N PRO A 395 6.14 -1.60 -17.34
CA PRO A 395 5.54 -0.58 -18.20
C PRO A 395 6.48 -0.19 -19.34
N ASP A 396 5.91 -0.01 -20.54
CA ASP A 396 6.67 0.39 -21.73
C ASP A 396 7.16 1.83 -21.65
N GLU A 397 6.45 2.68 -20.90
CA GLU A 397 6.79 4.07 -20.69
C GLU A 397 7.96 4.21 -19.71
N GLU A 398 8.91 5.10 -20.03
CA GLU A 398 9.98 5.43 -19.10
C GLU A 398 9.49 6.45 -18.05
N LEU A 399 9.96 6.29 -16.81
CA LEU A 399 9.73 7.29 -15.78
C LEU A 399 10.31 8.64 -16.19
N GLY A 400 9.45 9.64 -16.27
CA GLY A 400 9.84 11.03 -16.45
C GLY A 400 10.82 11.52 -15.38
N GLU A 401 11.47 12.67 -15.60
CA GLU A 401 12.34 13.26 -14.56
C GLU A 401 11.59 13.71 -13.32
N GLY A 402 10.29 14.05 -13.45
CA GLY A 402 9.44 14.54 -12.36
C GLY A 402 9.95 15.87 -11.77
N GLU A 403 9.04 16.69 -11.36
CA GLU A 403 9.34 17.93 -10.64
C GLU A 403 9.60 17.65 -9.17
N GLN A 404 10.56 18.35 -8.55
CA GLN A 404 10.79 18.29 -7.12
C GLN A 404 9.70 19.08 -6.41
N LEU A 405 8.96 18.45 -5.49
CA LEU A 405 7.92 19.10 -4.71
C LEU A 405 8.52 19.85 -3.53
N GLU A 406 7.94 21.00 -3.17
CA GLU A 406 8.33 21.80 -2.00
C GLU A 406 7.72 21.27 -0.70
N VAL A 407 7.95 19.99 -0.40
CA VAL A 407 7.39 19.29 0.78
C VAL A 407 8.45 18.95 1.84
N GLU A 408 9.66 19.48 1.73
CA GLU A 408 10.79 19.09 2.59
C GLU A 408 10.54 19.30 4.08
N GLU A 409 9.95 20.44 4.46
CA GLU A 409 9.64 20.72 5.87
C GLU A 409 8.58 19.75 6.40
N ARG A 410 7.58 19.42 5.58
CA ARG A 410 6.53 18.46 5.93
C ARG A 410 7.10 17.06 6.14
N LEU A 411 7.89 16.55 5.20
CA LEU A 411 8.53 15.24 5.33
C LEU A 411 9.44 15.15 6.56
N ARG A 412 10.09 16.26 6.94
CA ARG A 412 10.87 16.31 8.17
C ARG A 412 10.00 16.19 9.43
N LEU A 413 8.85 16.84 9.47
CA LEU A 413 7.88 16.72 10.57
C LEU A 413 7.32 15.30 10.70
N LEU A 414 7.19 14.59 9.58
CA LEU A 414 6.76 13.21 9.51
C LEU A 414 7.87 12.18 9.79
N GLY A 415 9.09 12.61 10.11
CA GLY A 415 10.22 11.72 10.44
C GLY A 415 11.00 11.17 9.26
N TYR A 416 10.70 11.56 8.02
CA TYR A 416 11.40 11.08 6.82
C TYR A 416 12.78 11.74 6.58
N ARG A 417 13.17 12.74 7.35
CA ARG A 417 14.44 13.48 7.21
C ARG A 417 15.06 13.92 8.55
#